data_2d8857c2584d2e488bc4f5087dd933ae
#
_entry.id   2d8857c2584d2e488bc4f5087dd933ae
#
_cell.length_a   1.000
_cell.length_b   1.000
_cell.length_c   1.000
_cell.angle_alpha   90.00
_cell.angle_beta   90.00
_cell.angle_gamma   90.00
#
_symmetry.space_group_name_H-M   'P 1'
#
loop_
_entity.id
_entity.type
_entity.pdbx_description
1 polymer ?
#
loop_
_entity_poly.entity_id
_entity_poly.type
_entity_poly.pdbx_seq_one_letter_code
_entity_poly.pdbx_strand_id
1 'polypeptide(L)'
;MTILVLTEPHDVTADLVITALHNRDAKVHRVDTGDFPQLLTLTAENGGQGGWSGVLADAHRQTGLENVTAVYYRRPGPFRLADGLDDYERRWATQEARMGFGGLVAALPVRWVNHPHHMAAADYKPVQLAVAARCGLTTPHTLITNEAPAARAFIAAAPNGAIYKPLHVRPYLDTDTGHLMALATTPVTAEQITDSVTGTAHLFQHQIPKDHELRVTTIGRRVFTARIDAHSDAARIDWRTDYDNLTYTPVTLPDTLTDQLLSLTNALGLAFAAIDLIVTPTGDYVFLEVNPGGQWAWIEAETELPIAAAIAEYLETP
;
A
#
# COMPACT_ATOMS: atom_id res chain seq x y z
N MET A 1 -1.45 -18.56 -21.26
CA MET A 1 -1.54 -17.28 -20.55
C MET A 1 -1.65 -17.58 -19.07
N THR A 2 -0.83 -16.97 -18.22
CA THR A 2 -0.78 -17.25 -16.78
C THR A 2 -0.70 -15.94 -16.01
N ILE A 3 -1.47 -15.82 -14.93
CA ILE A 3 -1.40 -14.71 -13.99
C ILE A 3 -0.49 -15.13 -12.84
N LEU A 4 0.58 -14.37 -12.60
CA LEU A 4 1.42 -14.56 -11.42
C LEU A 4 0.82 -13.81 -10.23
N VAL A 5 0.70 -14.49 -9.09
CA VAL A 5 0.31 -13.88 -7.83
C VAL A 5 1.51 -13.93 -6.89
N LEU A 6 2.17 -12.78 -6.71
CA LEU A 6 3.37 -12.66 -5.87
C LEU A 6 2.97 -12.24 -4.46
N THR A 7 2.95 -13.19 -3.55
CA THR A 7 2.53 -12.96 -2.16
C THR A 7 3.04 -14.06 -1.22
N GLU A 8 3.07 -13.78 0.06
CA GLU A 8 3.38 -14.76 1.11
C GLU A 8 2.33 -15.90 1.17
N PRO A 9 2.67 -17.07 1.75
CA PRO A 9 1.77 -18.24 1.75
C PRO A 9 0.42 -18.03 2.44
N HIS A 10 0.33 -17.14 3.43
CA HIS A 10 -0.85 -16.93 4.28
C HIS A 10 -1.56 -15.60 4.05
N ASP A 11 -1.61 -15.10 2.81
CA ASP A 11 -2.34 -13.87 2.46
C ASP A 11 -3.79 -14.19 2.06
N VAL A 12 -4.69 -14.13 3.03
CA VAL A 12 -6.15 -14.34 2.85
C VAL A 12 -6.73 -13.37 1.80
N THR A 13 -6.21 -12.14 1.73
CA THR A 13 -6.66 -11.15 0.73
C THR A 13 -6.30 -11.60 -0.69
N ALA A 14 -5.12 -12.21 -0.87
CA ALA A 14 -4.75 -12.80 -2.16
C ALA A 14 -5.61 -14.01 -2.51
N ASP A 15 -6.01 -14.82 -1.51
CA ASP A 15 -6.86 -15.99 -1.72
C ASP A 15 -8.23 -15.61 -2.30
N LEU A 16 -8.81 -14.47 -1.91
CA LEU A 16 -10.05 -13.95 -2.50
C LEU A 16 -9.90 -13.67 -3.99
N VAL A 17 -8.80 -13.03 -4.40
CA VAL A 17 -8.52 -12.75 -5.82
C VAL A 17 -8.25 -14.04 -6.59
N ILE A 18 -7.48 -14.97 -6.01
CA ILE A 18 -7.21 -16.28 -6.63
C ILE A 18 -8.51 -17.06 -6.83
N THR A 19 -9.40 -17.05 -5.85
CA THR A 19 -10.71 -17.67 -5.95
C THR A 19 -11.54 -17.01 -7.07
N ALA A 20 -11.57 -15.68 -7.14
CA ALA A 20 -12.26 -14.97 -8.21
C ALA A 20 -11.68 -15.29 -9.60
N LEU A 21 -10.36 -15.43 -9.73
CA LEU A 21 -9.69 -15.84 -10.96
C LEU A 21 -10.03 -17.30 -11.34
N HIS A 22 -10.03 -18.22 -10.38
CA HIS A 22 -10.40 -19.62 -10.64
C HIS A 22 -11.86 -19.76 -11.09
N ASN A 23 -12.78 -18.97 -10.52
CA ASN A 23 -14.18 -18.97 -10.95
C ASN A 23 -14.37 -18.45 -12.39
N ARG A 24 -13.31 -17.88 -12.99
CA ARG A 24 -13.23 -17.37 -14.36
C ARG A 24 -12.35 -18.25 -15.26
N ASP A 25 -11.96 -19.44 -14.79
CA ASP A 25 -11.07 -20.39 -15.47
C ASP A 25 -9.67 -19.84 -15.79
N ALA A 26 -9.22 -18.79 -15.09
CA ALA A 26 -7.90 -18.22 -15.27
C ALA A 26 -6.80 -19.13 -14.73
N LYS A 27 -5.69 -19.24 -15.46
CA LYS A 27 -4.52 -19.97 -14.96
C LYS A 27 -3.72 -19.08 -14.02
N VAL A 28 -3.57 -19.52 -12.78
CA VAL A 28 -2.86 -18.80 -11.73
C VAL A 28 -1.64 -19.58 -11.27
N HIS A 29 -0.51 -18.88 -11.13
CA HIS A 29 0.66 -19.38 -10.40
C HIS A 29 0.92 -18.45 -9.22
N ARG A 30 0.61 -18.92 -8.00
CA ARG A 30 0.95 -18.23 -6.75
C ARG A 30 2.38 -18.55 -6.38
N VAL A 31 3.17 -17.53 -6.09
CA VAL A 31 4.60 -17.64 -5.75
C VAL A 31 4.91 -16.66 -4.63
N ASP A 32 5.64 -17.11 -3.61
CA ASP A 32 6.31 -16.19 -2.69
C ASP A 32 7.73 -15.92 -3.21
N THR A 33 8.05 -14.65 -3.47
CA THR A 33 9.43 -14.29 -3.85
C THR A 33 10.43 -14.61 -2.74
N GLY A 34 9.96 -14.71 -1.49
CA GLY A 34 10.73 -15.17 -0.34
C GLY A 34 11.26 -16.59 -0.49
N ASP A 35 10.63 -17.43 -1.31
CA ASP A 35 11.10 -18.79 -1.59
C ASP A 35 12.36 -18.83 -2.48
N PHE A 36 12.68 -17.72 -3.15
CA PHE A 36 13.93 -17.63 -3.92
C PHE A 36 15.13 -17.36 -2.98
N PRO A 37 16.29 -18.02 -3.20
CA PRO A 37 16.57 -19.02 -4.24
C PRO A 37 16.37 -20.48 -3.78
N GLN A 38 15.95 -20.73 -2.55
CA GLN A 38 15.99 -22.07 -1.95
C GLN A 38 14.88 -23.01 -2.46
N LEU A 39 13.67 -22.50 -2.64
CA LEU A 39 12.48 -23.25 -3.01
C LEU A 39 11.89 -22.82 -4.36
N LEU A 40 12.34 -21.68 -4.86
CA LEU A 40 11.94 -21.10 -6.13
C LEU A 40 13.14 -20.90 -7.01
N THR A 41 13.08 -21.37 -8.25
CA THR A 41 14.14 -21.22 -9.25
C THR A 41 13.69 -20.30 -10.37
N LEU A 42 14.64 -19.54 -10.92
CA LEU A 42 14.44 -18.68 -12.07
C LEU A 42 15.61 -18.87 -13.04
N THR A 43 15.30 -19.24 -14.27
CA THR A 43 16.25 -19.23 -15.38
C THR A 43 15.69 -18.37 -16.48
N ALA A 44 16.45 -17.38 -16.93
CA ALA A 44 16.00 -16.47 -17.99
C ALA A 44 17.15 -16.00 -18.86
N GLU A 45 16.85 -15.82 -20.13
CA GLU A 45 17.76 -15.33 -21.15
C GLU A 45 17.17 -14.11 -21.87
N ASN A 46 18.05 -13.19 -22.24
CA ASN A 46 17.70 -12.07 -23.12
C ASN A 46 18.48 -12.21 -24.43
N GLY A 47 17.78 -12.59 -25.49
CA GLY A 47 18.37 -12.83 -26.82
C GLY A 47 18.77 -11.57 -27.60
N GLY A 48 18.73 -10.38 -26.98
CA GLY A 48 19.17 -9.11 -27.57
C GLY A 48 18.17 -8.43 -28.52
N GLN A 49 17.08 -9.09 -28.88
CA GLN A 49 16.07 -8.51 -29.80
C GLN A 49 14.64 -8.43 -29.22
N GLY A 50 14.46 -8.62 -27.94
CA GLY A 50 13.13 -8.43 -27.40
C GLY A 50 12.79 -9.21 -26.16
N GLY A 51 13.08 -8.65 -25.03
CA GLY A 51 12.56 -9.11 -23.77
C GLY A 51 13.24 -10.38 -23.20
N TRP A 52 12.79 -10.72 -22.01
CA TRP A 52 13.25 -11.89 -21.28
C TRP A 52 12.36 -13.09 -21.60
N SER A 53 12.96 -14.24 -21.85
CA SER A 53 12.31 -15.56 -21.94
C SER A 53 12.94 -16.52 -20.95
N GLY A 54 12.18 -17.49 -20.48
CA GLY A 54 12.69 -18.45 -19.51
C GLY A 54 11.62 -19.03 -18.61
N VAL A 55 12.04 -19.63 -17.50
CA VAL A 55 11.14 -20.39 -16.62
C VAL A 55 11.31 -19.98 -15.17
N LEU A 56 10.19 -19.72 -14.54
CA LEU A 56 10.02 -19.62 -13.09
C LEU A 56 9.40 -20.94 -12.60
N ALA A 57 10.04 -21.64 -11.65
CA ALA A 57 9.59 -22.93 -11.18
C ALA A 57 9.72 -23.09 -9.66
N ASP A 58 8.72 -23.67 -9.05
CA ASP A 58 8.71 -24.22 -7.69
C ASP A 58 8.61 -25.75 -7.72
N ALA A 59 8.42 -26.40 -6.56
CA ALA A 59 8.30 -27.86 -6.44
C ALA A 59 7.05 -28.42 -7.14
N HIS A 60 6.04 -27.60 -7.46
CA HIS A 60 4.73 -28.04 -7.92
C HIS A 60 4.39 -27.55 -9.32
N ARG A 61 4.93 -26.41 -9.73
CA ARG A 61 4.57 -25.70 -10.96
C ARG A 61 5.77 -25.06 -11.63
N GLN A 62 5.66 -24.92 -12.96
CA GLN A 62 6.56 -24.10 -13.74
C GLN A 62 5.76 -23.19 -14.66
N THR A 63 6.27 -21.98 -14.88
CA THR A 63 5.66 -20.98 -15.76
C THR A 63 6.73 -20.36 -16.65
N GLY A 64 6.52 -20.46 -17.97
CA GLY A 64 7.34 -19.69 -18.91
C GLY A 64 7.05 -18.21 -18.76
N LEU A 65 8.09 -17.39 -18.71
CA LEU A 65 7.97 -15.94 -18.53
C LEU A 65 7.19 -15.29 -19.68
N GLU A 66 7.36 -15.81 -20.90
CA GLU A 66 6.64 -15.40 -22.10
C GLU A 66 5.14 -15.73 -22.08
N ASN A 67 4.71 -16.60 -21.16
CA ASN A 67 3.31 -16.98 -20.96
C ASN A 67 2.62 -16.15 -19.87
N VAL A 68 3.36 -15.33 -19.14
CA VAL A 68 2.80 -14.42 -18.14
C VAL A 68 2.10 -13.26 -18.83
N THR A 69 0.87 -13.01 -18.44
CA THR A 69 0.05 -11.89 -18.98
C THR A 69 -0.24 -10.81 -17.97
N ALA A 70 -0.24 -11.17 -16.69
CA ALA A 70 -0.44 -10.21 -15.60
C ALA A 70 0.27 -10.65 -14.33
N VAL A 71 0.57 -9.69 -13.47
CA VAL A 71 1.13 -9.90 -12.14
C VAL A 71 0.28 -9.18 -11.09
N TYR A 72 -0.18 -9.94 -10.11
CA TYR A 72 -0.73 -9.41 -8.86
C TYR A 72 0.38 -9.41 -7.81
N TYR A 73 0.98 -8.23 -7.58
CA TYR A 73 2.04 -8.05 -6.60
C TYR A 73 1.44 -7.56 -5.28
N ARG A 74 1.48 -8.41 -4.26
CA ARG A 74 0.78 -8.12 -3.02
C ARG A 74 1.74 -7.95 -1.83
N ARG A 75 2.17 -9.03 -1.22
CA ARG A 75 3.00 -9.06 -0.01
C ARG A 75 4.02 -10.19 -0.07
N PRO A 76 4.96 -10.15 -1.02
CA PRO A 76 5.99 -11.17 -1.06
C PRO A 76 6.89 -11.07 0.17
N GLY A 77 7.29 -12.23 0.70
CA GLY A 77 8.20 -12.34 1.81
C GLY A 77 9.63 -11.92 1.48
N PRO A 78 10.48 -11.70 2.49
CA PRO A 78 11.91 -11.50 2.29
C PRO A 78 12.57 -12.77 1.74
N PHE A 79 13.62 -12.61 0.92
CA PHE A 79 14.36 -13.74 0.35
C PHE A 79 14.92 -14.67 1.42
N ARG A 80 14.65 -15.96 1.29
CA ARG A 80 15.15 -17.03 2.17
C ARG A 80 16.50 -17.52 1.64
N LEU A 81 17.57 -16.91 2.10
CA LEU A 81 18.92 -17.28 1.73
C LEU A 81 19.37 -18.53 2.49
N ALA A 82 20.43 -19.18 1.96
CA ALA A 82 21.05 -20.33 2.61
C ALA A 82 21.50 -20.01 4.04
N ASP A 83 21.48 -21.03 4.89
CA ASP A 83 22.05 -20.95 6.23
C ASP A 83 23.59 -20.86 6.16
N GLY A 84 24.19 -20.32 7.23
CA GLY A 84 25.64 -20.24 7.36
C GLY A 84 26.32 -19.06 6.66
N LEU A 85 25.57 -18.21 5.94
CA LEU A 85 26.11 -16.97 5.39
C LEU A 85 26.43 -15.98 6.51
N ASP A 86 27.60 -15.34 6.44
CA ASP A 86 27.89 -14.21 7.31
C ASP A 86 27.07 -12.95 6.95
N ASP A 87 27.18 -11.90 7.76
CA ASP A 87 26.38 -10.67 7.55
C ASP A 87 26.70 -9.96 6.24
N TYR A 88 27.94 -10.03 5.76
CA TYR A 88 28.33 -9.42 4.49
C TYR A 88 27.78 -10.24 3.31
N GLU A 89 27.97 -11.55 3.32
CA GLU A 89 27.46 -12.49 2.32
C GLU A 89 25.94 -12.41 2.22
N ARG A 90 25.25 -12.37 3.38
CA ARG A 90 23.80 -12.24 3.44
C ARG A 90 23.31 -10.92 2.83
N ARG A 91 23.96 -9.81 3.15
CA ARG A 91 23.61 -8.51 2.52
C ARG A 91 23.86 -8.53 1.02
N TRP A 92 25.00 -9.05 0.58
CA TRP A 92 25.33 -9.17 -0.83
C TRP A 92 24.34 -10.06 -1.57
N ALA A 93 24.09 -11.28 -1.11
CA ALA A 93 23.15 -12.21 -1.72
C ALA A 93 21.70 -11.65 -1.76
N THR A 94 21.28 -10.92 -0.72
CA THR A 94 19.97 -10.23 -0.72
C THR A 94 19.90 -9.20 -1.85
N GLN A 95 20.95 -8.42 -2.06
CA GLN A 95 21.00 -7.43 -3.15
C GLN A 95 21.03 -8.10 -4.53
N GLU A 96 21.80 -9.16 -4.72
CA GLU A 96 21.81 -9.92 -5.97
C GLU A 96 20.43 -10.53 -6.27
N ALA A 97 19.77 -11.13 -5.28
CA ALA A 97 18.42 -11.63 -5.43
C ALA A 97 17.43 -10.51 -5.80
N ARG A 98 17.53 -9.38 -5.13
CA ARG A 98 16.68 -8.21 -5.42
C ARG A 98 16.90 -7.66 -6.82
N MET A 99 18.15 -7.51 -7.24
CA MET A 99 18.50 -6.94 -8.55
C MET A 99 18.24 -7.95 -9.67
N GLY A 100 18.64 -9.20 -9.49
CA GLY A 100 18.48 -10.27 -10.48
C GLY A 100 17.01 -10.71 -10.59
N PHE A 101 16.50 -11.37 -9.57
CA PHE A 101 15.11 -11.88 -9.57
C PHE A 101 14.09 -10.73 -9.64
N GLY A 102 14.18 -9.77 -8.71
CA GLY A 102 13.23 -8.67 -8.64
C GLY A 102 13.25 -7.78 -9.87
N GLY A 103 14.44 -7.47 -10.39
CA GLY A 103 14.62 -6.68 -11.61
C GLY A 103 14.07 -7.38 -12.85
N LEU A 104 14.29 -8.70 -12.97
CA LEU A 104 13.79 -9.49 -14.09
C LEU A 104 12.26 -9.57 -14.08
N VAL A 105 11.66 -9.85 -12.93
CA VAL A 105 10.20 -9.89 -12.80
C VAL A 105 9.59 -8.52 -13.09
N ALA A 106 10.19 -7.44 -12.57
CA ALA A 106 9.72 -6.07 -12.84
C ALA A 106 9.88 -5.66 -14.32
N ALA A 107 10.79 -6.29 -15.06
CA ALA A 107 10.99 -6.03 -16.49
C ALA A 107 9.96 -6.72 -17.41
N LEU A 108 9.07 -7.56 -16.87
CA LEU A 108 8.05 -8.22 -17.68
C LEU A 108 7.05 -7.17 -18.22
N PRO A 109 6.84 -7.12 -19.56
CA PRO A 109 5.95 -6.16 -20.21
C PRO A 109 4.50 -6.62 -20.12
N VAL A 110 4.00 -6.77 -18.89
CA VAL A 110 2.68 -7.33 -18.59
C VAL A 110 1.85 -6.36 -17.76
N ARG A 111 0.58 -6.67 -17.56
CA ARG A 111 -0.30 -5.90 -16.67
C ARG A 111 0.06 -6.13 -15.21
N TRP A 112 0.07 -5.06 -14.43
CA TRP A 112 0.42 -5.11 -13.01
C TRP A 112 -0.69 -4.58 -12.11
N VAL A 113 -0.85 -5.25 -10.99
CA VAL A 113 -1.60 -4.75 -9.84
C VAL A 113 -0.74 -5.01 -8.59
N ASN A 114 0.09 -4.07 -8.15
CA ASN A 114 0.69 -2.93 -8.83
C ASN A 114 2.15 -3.23 -9.22
N HIS A 115 2.73 -2.43 -10.09
CA HIS A 115 4.16 -2.53 -10.39
C HIS A 115 4.98 -2.08 -9.16
N PRO A 116 5.99 -2.87 -8.69
CA PRO A 116 6.70 -2.60 -7.43
C PRO A 116 7.40 -1.24 -7.39
N HIS A 117 7.92 -0.75 -8.52
CA HIS A 117 8.56 0.58 -8.58
C HIS A 117 7.54 1.71 -8.39
N HIS A 118 6.34 1.58 -8.95
CA HIS A 118 5.27 2.57 -8.75
C HIS A 118 4.77 2.54 -7.30
N MET A 119 4.65 1.36 -6.70
CA MET A 119 4.31 1.23 -5.28
C MET A 119 5.35 1.92 -4.41
N ALA A 120 6.63 1.63 -4.62
CA ALA A 120 7.72 2.23 -3.85
C ALA A 120 7.76 3.76 -3.99
N ALA A 121 7.50 4.30 -5.19
CA ALA A 121 7.42 5.74 -5.40
C ALA A 121 6.18 6.35 -4.72
N ALA A 122 5.06 5.66 -4.75
CA ALA A 122 3.80 6.10 -4.15
C ALA A 122 3.80 6.02 -2.61
N ASP A 123 4.69 5.26 -1.98
CA ASP A 123 4.79 5.17 -0.52
C ASP A 123 5.29 6.47 0.16
N TYR A 124 5.91 7.38 -0.61
CA TYR A 124 6.38 8.64 -0.07
C TYR A 124 5.21 9.61 0.20
N LYS A 125 4.81 9.79 1.46
CA LYS A 125 3.73 10.72 1.86
C LYS A 125 3.87 12.15 1.29
N PRO A 126 5.07 12.77 1.26
CA PRO A 126 5.24 14.08 0.62
C PRO A 126 4.90 14.08 -0.87
N VAL A 127 5.23 13.00 -1.59
CA VAL A 127 4.87 12.83 -3.01
C VAL A 127 3.36 12.70 -3.16
N GLN A 128 2.71 11.87 -2.32
CA GLN A 128 1.25 11.71 -2.33
C GLN A 128 0.54 13.06 -2.18
N LEU A 129 0.89 13.84 -1.16
CA LEU A 129 0.28 15.15 -0.89
C LEU A 129 0.47 16.13 -2.05
N ALA A 130 1.68 16.18 -2.62
CA ALA A 130 1.98 17.06 -3.75
C ALA A 130 1.21 16.63 -5.03
N VAL A 131 1.07 15.32 -5.29
CA VAL A 131 0.30 14.83 -6.44
C VAL A 131 -1.20 15.06 -6.21
N ALA A 132 -1.71 14.77 -5.01
CA ALA A 132 -3.12 14.98 -4.65
C ALA A 132 -3.53 16.46 -4.87
N ALA A 133 -2.72 17.40 -4.40
CA ALA A 133 -2.97 18.84 -4.61
C ALA A 133 -3.00 19.21 -6.12
N ARG A 134 -2.09 18.65 -6.93
CA ARG A 134 -2.11 18.87 -8.39
C ARG A 134 -3.34 18.27 -9.08
N CYS A 135 -3.92 17.22 -8.51
CA CYS A 135 -5.17 16.62 -8.99
C CYS A 135 -6.42 17.36 -8.46
N GLY A 136 -6.26 18.46 -7.73
CA GLY A 136 -7.36 19.27 -7.21
C GLY A 136 -7.95 18.76 -5.89
N LEU A 137 -7.31 17.79 -5.22
CA LEU A 137 -7.72 17.30 -3.91
C LEU A 137 -7.25 18.25 -2.82
N THR A 138 -8.12 18.52 -1.84
CA THR A 138 -7.75 19.24 -0.62
C THR A 138 -6.89 18.32 0.27
N THR A 139 -5.77 18.84 0.78
CA THR A 139 -4.86 18.12 1.69
C THR A 139 -4.72 18.86 3.01
N PRO A 140 -4.41 18.17 4.12
CA PRO A 140 -4.17 18.83 5.40
C PRO A 140 -2.94 19.75 5.33
N HIS A 141 -2.96 20.85 6.06
CA HIS A 141 -1.75 21.66 6.26
C HIS A 141 -0.69 20.80 6.96
N THR A 142 0.45 20.63 6.32
CA THR A 142 1.47 19.64 6.68
C THR A 142 2.83 20.28 6.79
N LEU A 143 3.58 19.95 7.85
CA LEU A 143 4.98 20.29 8.05
C LEU A 143 5.79 19.00 8.13
N ILE A 144 6.91 18.94 7.42
CA ILE A 144 7.96 17.95 7.64
C ILE A 144 9.21 18.70 8.08
N THR A 145 9.74 18.36 9.25
CA THR A 145 10.89 19.08 9.82
C THR A 145 11.69 18.17 10.77
N ASN A 146 12.93 18.56 11.00
CA ASN A 146 13.79 18.12 12.08
C ASN A 146 14.18 19.27 13.02
N GLU A 147 13.47 20.40 12.96
CA GLU A 147 13.72 21.59 13.78
C GLU A 147 12.63 21.74 14.85
N ALA A 148 12.98 21.62 16.13
CA ALA A 148 12.05 21.73 17.22
C ALA A 148 11.33 23.10 17.30
N PRO A 149 11.98 24.26 17.07
CA PRO A 149 11.28 25.54 17.03
C PRO A 149 10.22 25.63 15.94
N ALA A 150 10.52 25.11 14.72
CA ALA A 150 9.57 25.11 13.60
C ALA A 150 8.37 24.20 13.90
N ALA A 151 8.61 23.01 14.47
CA ALA A 151 7.54 22.09 14.88
C ALA A 151 6.63 22.73 15.94
N ARG A 152 7.18 23.34 16.99
CA ARG A 152 6.41 24.04 18.05
C ARG A 152 5.56 25.18 17.48
N ALA A 153 6.11 26.00 16.62
CA ALA A 153 5.40 27.11 15.99
C ALA A 153 4.25 26.61 15.11
N PHE A 154 4.48 25.55 14.31
CA PHE A 154 3.46 24.95 13.47
C PHE A 154 2.31 24.36 14.29
N ILE A 155 2.61 23.64 15.38
CA ILE A 155 1.63 23.01 16.25
C ILE A 155 0.81 24.11 16.98
N ALA A 156 1.47 25.13 17.50
CA ALA A 156 0.80 26.23 18.20
C ALA A 156 -0.15 27.03 17.28
N ALA A 157 0.12 27.07 15.99
CA ALA A 157 -0.72 27.75 15.00
C ALA A 157 -1.94 26.91 14.54
N ALA A 158 -2.05 25.65 14.94
CA ALA A 158 -3.10 24.75 14.48
C ALA A 158 -4.46 25.08 15.15
N PRO A 159 -5.50 25.46 14.40
CA PRO A 159 -6.77 25.95 14.98
C PRO A 159 -7.55 24.86 15.72
N ASN A 160 -7.40 23.60 15.31
CA ASN A 160 -8.09 22.43 15.89
C ASN A 160 -7.11 21.44 16.54
N GLY A 161 -5.89 21.92 16.88
CA GLY A 161 -4.81 21.05 17.32
C GLY A 161 -4.02 20.42 16.17
N ALA A 162 -2.97 19.71 16.51
CA ALA A 162 -2.08 19.06 15.56
C ALA A 162 -1.91 17.58 15.90
N ILE A 163 -1.57 16.81 14.88
CA ILE A 163 -1.25 15.38 14.99
C ILE A 163 0.17 15.12 14.46
N TYR A 164 0.82 14.17 15.08
CA TYR A 164 2.03 13.53 14.57
C TYR A 164 1.64 12.28 13.79
N LYS A 165 2.24 12.08 12.61
CA LYS A 165 2.07 10.87 11.80
C LYS A 165 3.43 10.30 11.43
N PRO A 166 3.66 8.99 11.59
CA PRO A 166 4.88 8.38 11.10
C PRO A 166 4.93 8.46 9.57
N LEU A 167 6.10 8.82 9.04
CA LEU A 167 6.34 8.81 7.59
C LEU A 167 6.31 7.39 7.03
N HIS A 168 6.72 6.42 7.84
CA HIS A 168 6.77 5.01 7.49
C HIS A 168 6.15 4.17 8.59
N VAL A 169 5.10 3.41 8.25
CA VAL A 169 4.38 2.58 9.21
C VAL A 169 4.92 1.15 9.11
N ARG A 170 5.98 0.85 9.89
CA ARG A 170 6.40 -0.53 10.16
C ARG A 170 6.36 -0.79 11.65
N PRO A 171 5.88 -1.96 12.08
CA PRO A 171 6.07 -2.37 13.46
C PRO A 171 7.57 -2.40 13.78
N TYR A 172 7.91 -1.93 14.96
CA TYR A 172 9.25 -2.08 15.53
C TYR A 172 9.15 -2.90 16.81
N LEU A 173 10.22 -3.63 17.11
CA LEU A 173 10.32 -4.38 18.36
C LEU A 173 10.75 -3.41 19.47
N ASP A 174 9.88 -3.22 20.45
CA ASP A 174 10.25 -2.55 21.67
C ASP A 174 11.17 -3.51 22.46
N THR A 175 12.42 -3.14 22.61
CA THR A 175 13.44 -3.98 23.26
C THR A 175 13.23 -4.12 24.77
N ASP A 176 12.52 -3.18 25.39
CA ASP A 176 12.26 -3.19 26.84
C ASP A 176 11.08 -4.08 27.20
N THR A 177 10.06 -4.13 26.35
CA THR A 177 8.85 -4.92 26.57
C THR A 177 8.79 -6.21 25.76
N GLY A 178 9.61 -6.34 24.70
CA GLY A 178 9.57 -7.46 23.75
C GLY A 178 8.34 -7.47 22.85
N HIS A 179 7.54 -6.40 22.85
CA HIS A 179 6.33 -6.29 22.04
C HIS A 179 6.60 -5.61 20.70
N LEU A 180 5.88 -6.04 19.66
CA LEU A 180 5.81 -5.33 18.40
C LEU A 180 4.92 -4.10 18.57
N MET A 181 5.51 -2.93 18.40
CA MET A 181 4.85 -1.63 18.50
C MET A 181 4.70 -1.02 17.12
N ALA A 182 3.58 -0.33 16.89
CA ALA A 182 3.39 0.50 15.71
C ALA A 182 3.02 1.91 16.16
N LEU A 183 3.66 2.92 15.55
CA LEU A 183 3.28 4.30 15.79
C LEU A 183 1.99 4.59 15.01
N ALA A 184 0.94 4.95 15.74
CA ALA A 184 -0.32 5.43 15.19
C ALA A 184 -0.31 6.96 15.04
N THR A 185 -1.31 7.49 14.34
CA THR A 185 -1.60 8.92 14.36
C THR A 185 -1.90 9.37 15.79
N THR A 186 -1.14 10.35 16.29
CA THR A 186 -1.22 10.77 17.69
C THR A 186 -1.38 12.28 17.80
N PRO A 187 -2.36 12.80 18.57
CA PRO A 187 -2.42 14.22 18.90
C PRO A 187 -1.13 14.66 19.60
N VAL A 188 -0.67 15.87 19.28
CA VAL A 188 0.59 16.39 19.82
C VAL A 188 0.42 17.88 20.20
N THR A 189 1.07 18.29 21.30
CA THR A 189 1.15 19.68 21.74
C THR A 189 2.56 20.24 21.56
N ALA A 190 2.69 21.58 21.52
CA ALA A 190 3.98 22.23 21.37
C ALA A 190 4.94 21.93 22.54
N GLU A 191 4.41 21.72 23.74
CA GLU A 191 5.17 21.40 24.95
C GLU A 191 5.81 20.01 24.90
N GLN A 192 5.21 19.08 24.16
CA GLN A 192 5.74 17.70 23.98
C GLN A 192 6.94 17.66 23.02
N ILE A 193 7.15 18.72 22.23
CA ILE A 193 8.26 18.77 21.28
C ILE A 193 9.56 19.07 21.99
N THR A 194 10.47 18.12 21.98
CA THR A 194 11.82 18.23 22.54
C THR A 194 12.87 18.28 21.44
N ASP A 195 14.12 18.43 21.81
CA ASP A 195 15.26 18.43 20.88
C ASP A 195 15.49 17.06 20.21
N SER A 196 14.81 15.99 20.68
CA SER A 196 14.82 14.69 20.00
C SER A 196 14.30 14.73 18.54
N VAL A 197 13.53 15.76 18.20
CA VAL A 197 13.10 16.02 16.81
C VAL A 197 14.28 16.19 15.85
N THR A 198 15.45 16.61 16.34
CA THR A 198 16.66 16.75 15.49
C THR A 198 17.20 15.42 14.97
N GLY A 199 16.78 14.29 15.56
CA GLY A 199 17.30 12.96 15.22
C GLY A 199 16.88 12.42 13.85
N THR A 200 15.75 12.90 13.29
CA THR A 200 15.26 12.48 11.97
C THR A 200 14.19 13.44 11.43
N ALA A 201 13.61 13.12 10.28
CA ALA A 201 12.47 13.85 9.73
C ALA A 201 11.16 13.42 10.44
N HIS A 202 10.35 14.40 10.79
CA HIS A 202 9.04 14.20 11.45
C HIS A 202 7.93 14.89 10.66
N LEU A 203 6.77 14.24 10.57
CA LEU A 203 5.59 14.80 9.91
C LEU A 203 4.56 15.23 10.94
N PHE A 204 4.18 16.49 10.88
CA PHE A 204 3.09 17.10 11.65
C PHE A 204 2.01 17.58 10.71
N GLN A 205 0.75 17.42 11.11
CA GLN A 205 -0.40 17.93 10.34
C GLN A 205 -1.36 18.67 11.27
N HIS A 206 -2.01 19.72 10.75
CA HIS A 206 -3.16 20.28 11.44
C HIS A 206 -4.28 19.24 11.47
N GLN A 207 -4.88 19.05 12.64
CA GLN A 207 -5.99 18.13 12.79
C GLN A 207 -7.22 18.66 12.04
N ILE A 208 -7.80 17.80 11.22
CA ILE A 208 -9.02 18.11 10.46
C ILE A 208 -10.22 17.64 11.28
N PRO A 209 -11.20 18.53 11.60
CA PRO A 209 -12.48 18.11 12.13
C PRO A 209 -13.14 17.14 11.17
N LYS A 210 -13.59 15.99 11.67
CA LYS A 210 -14.24 14.99 10.82
C LYS A 210 -15.64 14.64 11.31
N ASP A 211 -16.54 14.47 10.35
CA ASP A 211 -17.84 13.83 10.54
C ASP A 211 -17.65 12.31 10.43
N HIS A 212 -17.05 11.86 9.34
CA HIS A 212 -16.73 10.47 9.10
C HIS A 212 -15.48 10.33 8.20
N GLU A 213 -15.02 9.12 8.01
CA GLU A 213 -13.95 8.81 7.07
C GLU A 213 -14.48 8.00 5.87
N LEU A 214 -13.74 8.03 4.77
CA LEU A 214 -14.02 7.22 3.60
C LEU A 214 -12.79 6.36 3.29
N ARG A 215 -13.03 5.08 3.10
CA ARG A 215 -12.09 4.15 2.51
C ARG A 215 -12.46 3.93 1.06
N VAL A 216 -11.67 4.49 0.14
CA VAL A 216 -11.89 4.38 -1.30
C VAL A 216 -10.91 3.37 -1.87
N THR A 217 -11.43 2.36 -2.55
CA THR A 217 -10.61 1.38 -3.28
C THR A 217 -10.78 1.59 -4.77
N THR A 218 -9.69 1.87 -5.48
CA THR A 218 -9.70 2.01 -6.94
C THR A 218 -9.05 0.81 -7.62
N ILE A 219 -9.60 0.36 -8.74
CA ILE A 219 -9.05 -0.70 -9.58
C ILE A 219 -9.26 -0.31 -11.04
N GLY A 220 -8.19 0.11 -11.74
CA GLY A 220 -8.29 0.74 -13.05
C GLY A 220 -9.20 1.96 -12.97
N ARG A 221 -10.36 1.92 -13.62
CA ARG A 221 -11.36 3.00 -13.56
C ARG A 221 -12.53 2.74 -12.59
N ARG A 222 -12.56 1.58 -11.94
CA ARG A 222 -13.60 1.26 -10.96
C ARG A 222 -13.27 1.85 -9.61
N VAL A 223 -14.28 2.39 -8.93
CA VAL A 223 -14.15 3.01 -7.61
C VAL A 223 -15.17 2.39 -6.68
N PHE A 224 -14.72 1.90 -5.55
CA PHE A 224 -15.52 1.33 -4.48
C PHE A 224 -15.27 2.15 -3.23
N THR A 225 -16.33 2.64 -2.59
CA THR A 225 -16.19 3.49 -1.42
C THR A 225 -17.02 2.97 -0.26
N ALA A 226 -16.38 2.83 0.89
CA ALA A 226 -17.02 2.59 2.16
C ALA A 226 -16.89 3.83 3.05
N ARG A 227 -18.01 4.30 3.56
CA ARG A 227 -18.07 5.24 4.69
C ARG A 227 -17.71 4.47 5.96
N ILE A 228 -16.89 5.06 6.81
CA ILE A 228 -16.48 4.53 8.11
C ILE A 228 -16.98 5.51 9.18
N ASP A 229 -17.91 5.06 10.01
CA ASP A 229 -18.39 5.78 11.17
C ASP A 229 -17.72 5.23 12.44
N ALA A 230 -17.02 6.10 13.17
CA ALA A 230 -16.30 5.75 14.40
C ALA A 230 -17.14 6.09 15.64
N HIS A 231 -17.34 5.11 16.52
CA HIS A 231 -18.21 5.23 17.70
C HIS A 231 -17.44 5.39 19.01
N SER A 232 -16.11 5.20 19.03
CA SER A 232 -15.26 5.47 20.19
C SER A 232 -14.35 6.67 19.98
N ASP A 233 -13.88 7.29 21.07
CA ASP A 233 -12.96 8.43 20.99
C ASP A 233 -11.62 8.06 20.35
N ALA A 234 -11.11 6.85 20.59
CA ALA A 234 -9.90 6.35 19.97
C ALA A 234 -10.07 6.21 18.46
N ALA A 235 -11.14 5.55 18.00
CA ALA A 235 -11.44 5.38 16.58
C ALA A 235 -11.70 6.71 15.87
N ARG A 236 -12.22 7.71 16.58
CA ARG A 236 -12.39 9.08 16.04
C ARG A 236 -11.09 9.78 15.74
N ILE A 237 -9.98 9.41 16.37
CA ILE A 237 -8.64 9.93 16.06
C ILE A 237 -8.04 9.15 14.89
N ASP A 238 -7.99 7.82 15.03
CA ASP A 238 -7.53 6.90 13.98
C ASP A 238 -8.39 5.62 14.04
N TRP A 239 -9.23 5.37 13.04
CA TRP A 239 -10.14 4.23 13.00
C TRP A 239 -9.43 2.87 13.15
N ARG A 240 -8.13 2.80 12.84
CA ARG A 240 -7.33 1.59 12.95
C ARG A 240 -7.05 1.16 14.39
N THR A 241 -7.33 2.04 15.36
CA THR A 241 -7.06 1.76 16.78
C THR A 241 -8.18 1.00 17.48
N ASP A 242 -9.39 0.94 16.89
CA ASP A 242 -10.55 0.30 17.52
C ASP A 242 -11.57 -0.18 16.48
N TYR A 243 -11.29 -1.31 15.85
CA TYR A 243 -12.12 -1.89 14.79
C TYR A 243 -13.50 -2.34 15.25
N ASP A 244 -13.65 -2.72 16.51
CA ASP A 244 -14.92 -3.22 17.08
C ASP A 244 -15.98 -2.11 17.23
N ASN A 245 -15.57 -0.85 17.20
CA ASN A 245 -16.42 0.32 17.32
C ASN A 245 -16.54 1.10 16.01
N LEU A 246 -16.58 0.39 14.87
CA LEU A 246 -16.77 0.97 13.55
C LEU A 246 -18.02 0.39 12.88
N THR A 247 -18.64 1.19 12.02
CA THR A 247 -19.64 0.73 11.06
C THR A 247 -19.25 1.15 9.64
N TYR A 248 -19.61 0.31 8.67
CA TYR A 248 -19.23 0.48 7.28
C TYR A 248 -20.47 0.53 6.40
N THR A 249 -20.54 1.53 5.52
CA THR A 249 -21.66 1.68 4.59
C THR A 249 -21.14 1.97 3.19
N PRO A 250 -21.56 1.20 2.16
CA PRO A 250 -21.24 1.54 0.78
C PRO A 250 -21.84 2.90 0.41
N VAL A 251 -21.03 3.76 -0.21
CA VAL A 251 -21.48 5.08 -0.68
C VAL A 251 -20.95 5.36 -2.08
N THR A 252 -21.64 6.25 -2.80
CA THR A 252 -21.19 6.74 -4.10
C THR A 252 -20.59 8.14 -3.94
N LEU A 253 -19.42 8.36 -4.52
CA LEU A 253 -18.76 9.66 -4.51
C LEU A 253 -19.35 10.58 -5.60
N PRO A 254 -19.26 11.90 -5.43
CA PRO A 254 -19.49 12.86 -6.53
C PRO A 254 -18.53 12.60 -7.71
N ASP A 255 -19.02 12.78 -8.93
CA ASP A 255 -18.23 12.54 -10.14
C ASP A 255 -16.90 13.31 -10.15
N THR A 256 -16.93 14.58 -9.74
CA THR A 256 -15.72 15.42 -9.66
C THR A 256 -14.66 14.82 -8.74
N LEU A 257 -15.06 14.32 -7.56
CA LEU A 257 -14.13 13.70 -6.61
C LEU A 257 -13.61 12.36 -7.17
N THR A 258 -14.50 11.58 -7.78
CA THR A 258 -14.14 10.33 -8.47
C THR A 258 -13.07 10.58 -9.53
N ASP A 259 -13.23 11.58 -10.39
CA ASP A 259 -12.27 11.94 -11.44
C ASP A 259 -10.93 12.42 -10.85
N GLN A 260 -10.96 13.18 -9.75
CA GLN A 260 -9.75 13.61 -9.03
C GLN A 260 -8.97 12.41 -8.46
N LEU A 261 -9.65 11.44 -7.86
CA LEU A 261 -9.03 10.23 -7.29
C LEU A 261 -8.46 9.31 -8.38
N LEU A 262 -9.16 9.16 -9.50
CA LEU A 262 -8.65 8.42 -10.66
C LEU A 262 -7.46 9.14 -11.31
N SER A 263 -7.46 10.46 -11.34
CA SER A 263 -6.31 11.25 -11.80
C SER A 263 -5.10 11.08 -10.87
N LEU A 264 -5.32 11.05 -9.55
CA LEU A 264 -4.28 10.77 -8.55
C LEU A 264 -3.64 9.39 -8.77
N THR A 265 -4.45 8.33 -8.87
CA THR A 265 -3.95 6.96 -9.06
C THR A 265 -3.19 6.81 -10.37
N ASN A 266 -3.69 7.41 -11.45
CA ASN A 266 -3.02 7.43 -12.74
C ASN A 266 -1.68 8.19 -12.68
N ALA A 267 -1.64 9.37 -12.03
CA ALA A 267 -0.42 10.16 -11.89
C ALA A 267 0.65 9.44 -11.03
N LEU A 268 0.24 8.56 -10.12
CA LEU A 268 1.13 7.70 -9.32
C LEU A 268 1.46 6.37 -10.03
N GLY A 269 0.89 6.09 -11.20
CA GLY A 269 1.09 4.86 -11.96
C GLY A 269 0.46 3.63 -11.30
N LEU A 270 -0.60 3.81 -10.51
CA LEU A 270 -1.24 2.74 -9.75
C LEU A 270 -2.49 2.22 -10.46
N ALA A 271 -2.56 0.90 -10.63
CA ALA A 271 -3.77 0.22 -11.07
C ALA A 271 -4.74 -0.02 -9.91
N PHE A 272 -4.20 -0.27 -8.72
CA PHE A 272 -4.92 -0.43 -7.46
C PHE A 272 -4.46 0.62 -6.46
N ALA A 273 -5.39 1.20 -5.73
CA ALA A 273 -5.08 2.02 -4.57
C ALA A 273 -6.18 1.92 -3.51
N ALA A 274 -5.78 1.91 -2.24
CA ALA A 274 -6.66 2.14 -1.12
C ALA A 274 -6.40 3.54 -0.57
N ILE A 275 -7.39 4.44 -0.69
CA ILE A 275 -7.26 5.85 -0.40
C ILE A 275 -8.09 6.19 0.82
N ASP A 276 -7.53 6.96 1.74
CA ASP A 276 -8.20 7.43 2.94
C ASP A 276 -8.55 8.91 2.80
N LEU A 277 -9.82 9.25 3.03
CA LEU A 277 -10.34 10.62 3.05
C LEU A 277 -11.06 10.90 4.36
N ILE A 278 -11.05 12.15 4.78
CA ILE A 278 -11.99 12.69 5.79
C ILE A 278 -13.11 13.43 5.06
N VAL A 279 -14.33 13.27 5.56
CA VAL A 279 -15.43 14.20 5.29
C VAL A 279 -15.61 15.08 6.51
N THR A 280 -15.51 16.40 6.30
CA THR A 280 -15.68 17.39 7.37
C THR A 280 -17.14 17.56 7.75
N PRO A 281 -17.46 18.17 8.92
CA PRO A 281 -18.86 18.53 9.28
C PRO A 281 -19.54 19.48 8.28
N THR A 282 -18.77 20.17 7.43
CA THR A 282 -19.29 21.03 6.36
C THR A 282 -19.47 20.28 5.03
N GLY A 283 -19.10 18.98 4.98
CA GLY A 283 -19.24 18.14 3.79
C GLY A 283 -18.06 18.22 2.83
N ASP A 284 -16.95 18.87 3.24
CA ASP A 284 -15.76 18.96 2.41
C ASP A 284 -14.94 17.66 2.50
N TYR A 285 -14.33 17.25 1.36
CA TYR A 285 -13.48 16.07 1.28
C TYR A 285 -12.02 16.46 1.44
N VAL A 286 -11.32 15.80 2.36
CA VAL A 286 -9.88 16.02 2.61
C VAL A 286 -9.12 14.72 2.42
N PHE A 287 -8.18 14.72 1.48
CA PHE A 287 -7.30 13.59 1.21
C PHE A 287 -6.29 13.41 2.34
N LEU A 288 -6.13 12.18 2.83
CA LEU A 288 -5.15 11.85 3.87
C LEU A 288 -3.93 11.12 3.32
N GLU A 289 -4.17 9.98 2.66
CA GLU A 289 -3.10 9.14 2.11
C GLU A 289 -3.62 8.17 1.05
N VAL A 290 -2.70 7.63 0.27
CA VAL A 290 -2.92 6.52 -0.66
C VAL A 290 -2.02 5.35 -0.28
N ASN A 291 -2.59 4.16 -0.19
CA ASN A 291 -1.89 2.91 0.10
C ASN A 291 -1.89 2.02 -1.14
N PRO A 292 -0.75 1.90 -1.86
CA PRO A 292 -0.69 1.14 -3.11
C PRO A 292 -0.80 -0.38 -2.93
N GLY A 293 -0.62 -0.88 -1.72
CA GLY A 293 -0.83 -2.28 -1.31
C GLY A 293 -1.82 -2.41 -0.15
N GLY A 294 -2.73 -1.44 0.01
CA GLY A 294 -3.64 -1.35 1.15
C GLY A 294 -4.55 -2.58 1.32
N GLN A 295 -4.92 -2.86 2.57
CA GLN A 295 -5.91 -3.91 2.87
C GLN A 295 -7.31 -3.44 2.47
N TRP A 296 -8.08 -4.37 1.90
CA TRP A 296 -9.43 -4.13 1.41
C TRP A 296 -10.40 -5.28 1.71
N ALA A 297 -9.90 -6.50 2.03
CA ALA A 297 -10.74 -7.67 2.20
C ALA A 297 -11.84 -7.48 3.27
N TRP A 298 -11.53 -6.78 4.35
CA TRP A 298 -12.49 -6.44 5.39
C TRP A 298 -13.60 -5.49 4.89
N ILE A 299 -13.29 -4.57 3.96
CA ILE A 299 -14.30 -3.72 3.31
C ILE A 299 -15.25 -4.59 2.48
N GLU A 300 -14.74 -5.51 1.66
CA GLU A 300 -15.58 -6.42 0.89
C GLU A 300 -16.47 -7.27 1.80
N ALA A 301 -15.91 -7.79 2.91
CA ALA A 301 -16.65 -8.61 3.86
C ALA A 301 -17.80 -7.85 4.54
N GLU A 302 -17.59 -6.58 4.90
CA GLU A 302 -18.57 -5.76 5.61
C GLU A 302 -19.59 -5.07 4.69
N THR A 303 -19.23 -4.87 3.41
CA THR A 303 -20.03 -4.05 2.49
C THR A 303 -20.51 -4.78 1.25
N GLU A 304 -20.05 -6.00 1.01
CA GLU A 304 -20.31 -6.79 -0.21
C GLU A 304 -19.87 -6.11 -1.51
N LEU A 305 -19.01 -5.07 -1.42
CA LEU A 305 -18.44 -4.41 -2.60
C LEU A 305 -17.53 -5.40 -3.34
N PRO A 306 -17.72 -5.68 -4.65
CA PRO A 306 -17.06 -6.77 -5.37
C PRO A 306 -15.61 -6.42 -5.77
N ILE A 307 -14.73 -6.18 -4.80
CA ILE A 307 -13.36 -5.71 -5.00
C ILE A 307 -12.49 -6.83 -5.57
N ALA A 308 -12.58 -8.05 -5.02
CA ALA A 308 -11.85 -9.22 -5.50
C ALA A 308 -12.17 -9.53 -6.97
N ALA A 309 -13.46 -9.51 -7.30
CA ALA A 309 -13.92 -9.73 -8.68
C ALA A 309 -13.40 -8.65 -9.63
N ALA A 310 -13.35 -7.39 -9.18
CA ALA A 310 -12.82 -6.29 -9.99
C ALA A 310 -11.31 -6.40 -10.23
N ILE A 311 -10.53 -6.85 -9.23
CA ILE A 311 -9.10 -7.11 -9.39
C ILE A 311 -8.89 -8.26 -10.38
N ALA A 312 -9.65 -9.36 -10.24
CA ALA A 312 -9.56 -10.50 -11.16
C ALA A 312 -9.87 -10.08 -12.60
N GLU A 313 -10.96 -9.34 -12.83
CA GLU A 313 -11.33 -8.80 -14.14
C GLU A 313 -10.24 -7.91 -14.72
N TYR A 314 -9.66 -7.02 -13.92
CA TYR A 314 -8.57 -6.15 -14.37
C TYR A 314 -7.33 -6.94 -14.78
N LEU A 315 -6.97 -8.01 -14.07
CA LEU A 315 -5.82 -8.86 -14.39
C LEU A 315 -6.00 -9.67 -15.67
N GLU A 316 -7.25 -10.00 -16.06
CA GLU A 316 -7.55 -10.76 -17.28
C GLU A 316 -7.74 -9.89 -18.52
N THR A 317 -7.97 -8.59 -18.35
CA THR A 317 -8.15 -7.68 -19.51
C THR A 317 -6.86 -7.69 -20.34
N PRO A 318 -6.90 -7.82 -21.67
CA PRO A 318 -5.73 -7.82 -22.55
C PRO A 318 -4.91 -6.53 -22.48
#